data_b166bfb0a378c023654bd0332cab3f64
#
_entry.id   b166bfb0a378c023654bd0332cab3f64
#
_cell.length_a   1.000
_cell.length_b   1.000
_cell.length_c   1.000
_cell.angle_alpha   90.00
_cell.angle_beta   90.00
_cell.angle_gamma   90.00
#
_symmetry.space_group_name_H-M   'P 1'
#
loop_
_entity.id
_entity.type
_entity.pdbx_description
1 polymer ?
#
loop_
_entity_poly.entity_id
_entity_poly.type
_entity_poly.pdbx_seq_one_letter_code
_entity_poly.pdbx_strand_id
1 'polypeptide(L)'
;MKKIIFLFIISSLISIKGIGLTLSPETEVSILTCAPGNELYSLFGHTAIRINDPRHQIDRVYNYGTFDFSTPHFYLKYARGLLPYQLTVQKFSHFIYNYQLEERTVYAQTIRLDSLEKQRIFDLLEENLLPQNRYYLYNFLFDNCTT
;
A
#
# COMPACT_ATOMS: atom_id res chain seq x y z
N MET A 1 -14.22 4.23 -64.87
CA MET A 1 -13.39 3.41 -63.97
C MET A 1 -12.98 4.29 -62.82
N LYS A 2 -13.62 4.17 -61.63
CA LYS A 2 -13.33 4.98 -60.42
C LYS A 2 -12.23 4.25 -59.64
N LYS A 3 -11.06 4.87 -59.44
CA LYS A 3 -9.99 4.37 -58.60
C LYS A 3 -10.31 4.69 -57.16
N ILE A 4 -10.58 3.68 -56.34
CA ILE A 4 -10.74 3.78 -54.91
C ILE A 4 -9.33 3.77 -54.30
N ILE A 5 -8.92 4.90 -53.74
CA ILE A 5 -7.69 5.02 -52.96
C ILE A 5 -8.01 4.59 -51.51
N PHE A 6 -7.47 3.43 -51.11
CA PHE A 6 -7.56 2.92 -49.75
C PHE A 6 -6.49 3.63 -48.92
N LEU A 7 -6.92 4.57 -48.08
CA LEU A 7 -6.04 5.27 -47.14
C LEU A 7 -5.87 4.39 -45.90
N PHE A 8 -4.74 3.71 -45.79
CA PHE A 8 -4.38 2.99 -44.56
C PHE A 8 -3.95 4.02 -43.49
N ILE A 9 -4.83 4.34 -42.54
CA ILE A 9 -4.47 5.06 -41.36
C ILE A 9 -3.83 4.05 -40.38
N ILE A 10 -2.50 4.03 -40.36
CA ILE A 10 -1.75 3.32 -39.31
C ILE A 10 -1.92 4.16 -38.01
N SER A 11 -2.89 3.78 -37.20
CA SER A 11 -3.00 4.29 -35.83
C SER A 11 -1.83 3.73 -35.01
N SER A 12 -0.76 4.49 -34.93
CA SER A 12 0.34 4.23 -34.00
C SER A 12 -0.23 4.35 -32.59
N LEU A 13 -0.54 3.24 -31.94
CA LEU A 13 -0.81 3.14 -30.52
C LEU A 13 0.48 3.51 -29.75
N ILE A 14 0.68 4.79 -29.54
CA ILE A 14 1.67 5.28 -28.58
C ILE A 14 1.13 4.87 -27.22
N SER A 15 1.62 3.76 -26.68
CA SER A 15 1.47 3.43 -25.26
C SER A 15 2.17 4.53 -24.46
N ILE A 16 1.41 5.53 -24.04
CA ILE A 16 1.85 6.49 -23.04
C ILE A 16 1.99 5.67 -21.76
N LYS A 17 3.20 5.14 -21.49
CA LYS A 17 3.55 4.73 -20.12
C LYS A 17 3.35 5.96 -19.28
N GLY A 18 2.35 5.95 -18.39
CA GLY A 18 2.18 7.00 -17.42
C GLY A 18 3.53 7.22 -16.76
N ILE A 19 4.03 8.46 -16.79
CA ILE A 19 5.27 8.82 -16.10
C ILE A 19 4.93 8.69 -14.63
N GLY A 20 5.25 7.53 -14.04
CA GLY A 20 5.15 7.33 -12.60
C GLY A 20 6.01 8.38 -11.89
N LEU A 21 5.58 8.80 -10.72
CA LEU A 21 6.36 9.73 -9.91
C LEU A 21 7.74 9.11 -9.62
N THR A 22 8.81 9.84 -9.95
CA THR A 22 10.18 9.46 -9.56
C THR A 22 10.48 10.07 -8.20
N LEU A 23 10.80 9.21 -7.23
CA LEU A 23 11.17 9.64 -5.88
C LEU A 23 12.46 10.45 -5.87
N SER A 24 12.57 11.38 -4.92
CA SER A 24 13.80 12.16 -4.73
C SER A 24 14.90 11.32 -4.05
N PRO A 25 16.19 11.69 -4.19
CA PRO A 25 17.29 11.02 -3.46
C PRO A 25 17.13 11.08 -1.95
N GLU A 26 16.47 12.13 -1.44
CA GLU A 26 16.24 12.36 -0.01
C GLU A 26 15.09 11.49 0.56
N THR A 27 14.43 10.70 -0.28
CA THR A 27 13.35 9.81 0.17
C THR A 27 13.85 8.82 1.22
N GLU A 28 13.06 8.66 2.26
CA GLU A 28 13.25 7.64 3.29
C GLU A 28 12.15 6.58 3.21
N VAL A 29 12.55 5.34 3.32
CA VAL A 29 11.65 4.19 3.49
C VAL A 29 11.83 3.66 4.90
N SER A 30 10.74 3.54 5.65
CA SER A 30 10.78 3.04 7.02
C SER A 30 9.76 1.95 7.26
N ILE A 31 10.14 0.96 8.06
CA ILE A 31 9.20 0.02 8.66
C ILE A 31 8.69 0.63 9.96
N LEU A 32 7.38 0.67 10.11
CA LEU A 32 6.69 1.08 11.32
C LEU A 32 6.21 -0.17 12.06
N THR A 33 6.69 -0.35 13.29
CA THR A 33 6.24 -1.43 14.17
C THR A 33 5.37 -0.82 15.26
N CYS A 34 4.12 -1.24 15.32
CA CYS A 34 3.11 -0.71 16.24
C CYS A 34 2.88 -1.69 17.39
N ALA A 35 2.93 -1.19 18.61
CA ALA A 35 2.69 -2.00 19.80
C ALA A 35 1.28 -2.65 19.78
N PRO A 36 1.07 -3.79 20.46
CA PRO A 36 -0.24 -4.37 20.67
C PRO A 36 -1.27 -3.38 21.24
N GLY A 37 -2.54 -3.61 20.92
CA GLY A 37 -3.68 -2.90 21.50
C GLY A 37 -4.59 -3.83 22.27
N ASN A 38 -5.71 -3.31 22.78
CA ASN A 38 -6.65 -4.05 23.60
C ASN A 38 -7.72 -4.80 22.79
N GLU A 39 -7.89 -4.42 21.52
CA GLU A 39 -8.90 -5.03 20.67
C GLU A 39 -8.39 -6.35 20.07
N LEU A 40 -9.29 -7.30 19.85
CA LEU A 40 -8.96 -8.63 19.32
C LEU A 40 -8.08 -8.61 18.08
N TYR A 41 -8.35 -7.69 17.15
CA TYR A 41 -7.59 -7.53 15.90
C TYR A 41 -6.26 -6.81 16.07
N SER A 42 -6.00 -6.18 17.22
CA SER A 42 -4.77 -5.43 17.50
C SER A 42 -3.85 -6.10 18.52
N LEU A 43 -4.23 -7.27 19.06
CA LEU A 43 -3.48 -7.98 20.11
C LEU A 43 -2.03 -8.32 19.73
N PHE A 44 -1.76 -8.52 18.44
CA PHE A 44 -0.43 -8.90 17.95
C PHE A 44 0.40 -7.71 17.45
N GLY A 45 -0.12 -6.49 17.62
CA GLY A 45 0.49 -5.30 17.04
C GLY A 45 0.23 -5.18 15.54
N HIS A 46 1.07 -4.37 14.86
CA HIS A 46 0.93 -4.15 13.42
C HIS A 46 2.26 -3.72 12.82
N THR A 47 2.46 -4.02 11.54
CA THR A 47 3.61 -3.54 10.76
C THR A 47 3.12 -2.81 9.53
N ALA A 48 3.71 -1.65 9.24
CA ALA A 48 3.37 -0.83 8.09
C ALA A 48 4.64 -0.27 7.43
N ILE A 49 4.54 0.17 6.18
CA ILE A 49 5.64 0.77 5.43
C ILE A 49 5.36 2.26 5.27
N ARG A 50 6.32 3.11 5.66
CA ARG A 50 6.27 4.55 5.43
C ARG A 50 7.19 4.94 4.29
N ILE A 51 6.68 5.76 3.37
CA ILE A 51 7.45 6.45 2.35
C ILE A 51 7.38 7.94 2.66
N ASN A 52 8.56 8.54 2.92
CA ASN A 52 8.70 9.97 3.17
C ASN A 52 9.60 10.59 2.11
N ASP A 53 9.02 11.36 1.20
CA ASP A 53 9.73 12.14 0.19
C ASP A 53 9.44 13.63 0.41
N PRO A 54 10.30 14.35 1.15
CA PRO A 54 10.08 15.76 1.48
C PRO A 54 9.98 16.65 0.25
N ARG A 55 10.73 16.34 -0.80
CA ARG A 55 10.77 17.15 -2.02
C ARG A 55 9.43 17.15 -2.78
N HIS A 56 8.74 16.01 -2.78
CA HIS A 56 7.44 15.87 -3.42
C HIS A 56 6.27 15.99 -2.42
N GLN A 57 6.56 16.35 -1.16
CA GLN A 57 5.56 16.47 -0.08
C GLN A 57 4.76 15.18 0.13
N ILE A 58 5.42 14.04 -0.05
CA ILE A 58 4.87 12.72 0.20
C ILE A 58 5.30 12.28 1.60
N ASP A 59 4.32 11.98 2.45
CA ASP A 59 4.53 11.32 3.73
C ASP A 59 3.35 10.39 3.97
N ARG A 60 3.49 9.14 3.49
CA ARG A 60 2.42 8.15 3.40
C ARG A 60 2.80 6.88 4.13
N VAL A 61 1.79 6.25 4.72
CA VAL A 61 1.89 4.93 5.33
C VAL A 61 1.02 3.95 4.56
N TYR A 62 1.62 2.87 4.13
CA TYR A 62 1.00 1.76 3.43
C TYR A 62 0.74 0.65 4.45
N ASN A 63 -0.55 0.31 4.62
CA ASN A 63 -1.00 -0.65 5.62
C ASN A 63 -1.55 -1.89 4.92
N TYR A 64 -0.83 -3.00 4.98
CA TYR A 64 -1.37 -4.31 4.70
C TYR A 64 -2.17 -4.81 5.90
N GLY A 65 -3.15 -5.67 5.68
CA GLY A 65 -3.92 -6.25 6.77
C GLY A 65 -5.07 -5.38 7.28
N THR A 66 -5.46 -4.34 6.56
CA THR A 66 -6.68 -3.60 6.87
C THR A 66 -7.91 -4.33 6.34
N PHE A 67 -9.05 -4.15 6.99
CA PHE A 67 -10.31 -4.81 6.65
C PHE A 67 -11.48 -3.86 6.89
N ASP A 68 -12.63 -4.19 6.29
CA ASP A 68 -13.86 -3.43 6.44
C ASP A 68 -14.77 -4.11 7.48
N PHE A 69 -15.00 -3.43 8.59
CA PHE A 69 -15.90 -3.91 9.66
C PHE A 69 -17.36 -4.04 9.21
N SER A 70 -17.77 -3.37 8.13
CA SER A 70 -19.10 -3.49 7.55
C SER A 70 -19.31 -4.81 6.79
N THR A 71 -18.26 -5.62 6.64
CA THR A 71 -18.32 -6.92 5.96
C THR A 71 -19.36 -7.83 6.63
N PRO A 72 -20.36 -8.36 5.91
CA PRO A 72 -21.35 -9.25 6.47
C PRO A 72 -20.71 -10.47 7.17
N HIS A 73 -21.18 -10.78 8.38
CA HIS A 73 -20.65 -11.85 9.24
C HIS A 73 -19.15 -11.67 9.58
N PHE A 74 -18.73 -10.44 9.83
CA PHE A 74 -17.34 -10.05 10.07
C PHE A 74 -16.61 -11.00 11.02
N TYR A 75 -17.08 -11.16 12.27
CA TYR A 75 -16.40 -11.99 13.29
C TYR A 75 -16.31 -13.46 12.90
N LEU A 76 -17.34 -13.99 12.24
CA LEU A 76 -17.33 -15.37 11.77
C LEU A 76 -16.30 -15.58 10.66
N LYS A 77 -16.23 -14.65 9.71
CA LYS A 77 -15.23 -14.68 8.64
C LYS A 77 -13.83 -14.47 9.18
N TYR A 78 -13.66 -13.55 10.14
CA TYR A 78 -12.38 -13.33 10.83
C TYR A 78 -11.89 -14.62 11.50
N ALA A 79 -12.71 -15.25 12.34
CA ALA A 79 -12.35 -16.48 13.05
C ALA A 79 -12.06 -17.68 12.11
N ARG A 80 -12.64 -17.69 10.90
CA ARG A 80 -12.44 -18.73 9.89
C ARG A 80 -11.33 -18.41 8.88
N GLY A 81 -10.64 -17.26 8.99
CA GLY A 81 -9.65 -16.82 8.00
C GLY A 81 -10.22 -16.53 6.63
N LEU A 82 -11.50 -16.17 6.53
CA LEU A 82 -12.21 -15.89 5.28
C LEU A 82 -12.53 -14.39 5.11
N LEU A 83 -11.99 -13.54 5.97
CA LEU A 83 -12.18 -12.11 5.87
C LEU A 83 -11.32 -11.56 4.72
N PRO A 84 -11.89 -10.77 3.79
CA PRO A 84 -11.08 -10.07 2.80
C PRO A 84 -10.30 -8.94 3.47
N TYR A 85 -9.00 -8.95 3.30
CA TYR A 85 -8.10 -7.88 3.71
C TYR A 85 -7.71 -7.02 2.51
N GLN A 86 -7.20 -5.82 2.78
CA GLN A 86 -6.77 -4.92 1.73
C GLN A 86 -5.53 -4.12 2.14
N LEU A 87 -4.78 -3.68 1.14
CA LEU A 87 -3.80 -2.62 1.30
C LEU A 87 -4.52 -1.27 1.32
N THR A 88 -4.23 -0.46 2.33
CA THR A 88 -4.67 0.94 2.40
C THR A 88 -3.50 1.89 2.53
N VAL A 89 -3.71 3.14 2.14
CA VAL A 89 -2.72 4.21 2.29
C VAL A 89 -3.33 5.40 3.01
N GLN A 90 -2.56 6.01 3.91
CA GLN A 90 -2.96 7.22 4.62
C GLN A 90 -1.77 8.14 4.88
N LYS A 91 -2.02 9.40 5.22
CA LYS A 91 -0.96 10.32 5.65
C LYS A 91 -0.36 9.84 6.96
N PHE A 92 0.96 9.98 7.12
CA PHE A 92 1.66 9.59 8.35
C PHE A 92 1.13 10.34 9.58
N SER A 93 0.77 11.61 9.45
CA SER A 93 0.17 12.39 10.54
C SER A 93 -1.14 11.77 11.06
N HIS A 94 -2.01 11.27 10.17
CA HIS A 94 -3.24 10.59 10.57
C HIS A 94 -2.96 9.23 11.20
N PHE A 95 -1.98 8.50 10.64
CA PHE A 95 -1.56 7.22 11.20
C PHE A 95 -1.10 7.36 12.64
N ILE A 96 -0.16 8.28 12.91
CA ILE A 96 0.36 8.52 14.26
C ILE A 96 -0.73 9.02 15.22
N TYR A 97 -1.59 9.92 14.76
CA TYR A 97 -2.69 10.43 15.58
C TYR A 97 -3.60 9.31 16.10
N ASN A 98 -3.95 8.34 15.25
CA ASN A 98 -4.78 7.19 15.66
C ASN A 98 -4.09 6.36 16.74
N TYR A 99 -2.79 6.07 16.59
CA TYR A 99 -2.02 5.33 17.61
C TYR A 99 -1.85 6.10 18.91
N GLN A 100 -1.74 7.43 18.86
CA GLN A 100 -1.71 8.29 20.05
C GLN A 100 -3.04 8.24 20.81
N LEU A 101 -4.18 8.26 20.11
CA LEU A 101 -5.50 8.13 20.74
C LEU A 101 -5.67 6.78 21.44
N GLU A 102 -5.07 5.72 20.89
CA GLU A 102 -5.09 4.38 21.47
C GLU A 102 -3.98 4.15 22.51
N GLU A 103 -3.15 5.16 22.81
CA GLU A 103 -2.00 5.09 23.71
C GLU A 103 -0.99 3.99 23.33
N ARG A 104 -0.86 3.72 22.03
CA ARG A 104 0.01 2.67 21.48
C ARG A 104 1.29 3.26 20.92
N THR A 105 2.42 2.65 21.26
CA THR A 105 3.73 3.07 20.75
C THR A 105 3.92 2.64 19.30
N VAL A 106 4.53 3.52 18.51
CA VAL A 106 4.98 3.22 17.14
C VAL A 106 6.48 3.42 17.06
N TYR A 107 7.21 2.38 16.69
CA TYR A 107 8.64 2.42 16.40
C TYR A 107 8.84 2.57 14.90
N ALA A 108 9.72 3.48 14.50
CA ALA A 108 10.10 3.68 13.09
C ALA A 108 11.55 3.23 12.90
N GLN A 109 11.79 2.37 11.92
CA GLN A 109 13.12 1.91 11.53
C GLN A 109 13.36 2.25 10.07
N THR A 110 14.21 3.23 9.79
CA THR A 110 14.61 3.57 8.41
C THR A 110 15.50 2.48 7.85
N ILE A 111 15.17 2.01 6.64
CA ILE A 111 15.90 0.97 5.93
C ILE A 111 16.95 1.63 5.02
N ARG A 112 18.16 1.07 5.01
CA ARG A 112 19.22 1.50 4.09
C ARG A 112 18.96 0.91 2.71
N LEU A 113 18.50 1.74 1.79
CA LEU A 113 18.19 1.38 0.41
C LEU A 113 18.85 2.40 -0.52
N ASP A 114 19.28 1.94 -1.69
CA ASP A 114 19.66 2.83 -2.76
C ASP A 114 18.43 3.46 -3.45
N SER A 115 18.65 4.42 -4.35
CA SER A 115 17.55 5.14 -5.00
C SER A 115 16.69 4.22 -5.88
N LEU A 116 17.28 3.20 -6.48
CA LEU A 116 16.57 2.24 -7.35
C LEU A 116 15.68 1.31 -6.53
N GLU A 117 16.19 0.84 -5.40
CA GLU A 117 15.44 0.00 -4.45
C GLU A 117 14.25 0.76 -3.84
N LYS A 118 14.46 2.03 -3.44
CA LYS A 118 13.38 2.90 -2.95
C LYS A 118 12.28 3.08 -3.99
N GLN A 119 12.67 3.39 -5.24
CA GLN A 119 11.72 3.55 -6.34
C GLN A 119 10.94 2.26 -6.59
N ARG A 120 11.63 1.11 -6.63
CA ARG A 120 11.00 -0.18 -6.85
C ARG A 120 9.97 -0.53 -5.77
N ILE A 121 10.29 -0.27 -4.49
CA ILE A 121 9.34 -0.48 -3.39
C ILE A 121 8.13 0.42 -3.58
N PHE A 122 8.33 1.70 -3.88
CA PHE A 122 7.24 2.64 -4.10
C PHE A 122 6.34 2.21 -5.26
N ASP A 123 6.92 1.83 -6.40
CA ASP A 123 6.18 1.39 -7.58
C ASP A 123 5.35 0.14 -7.27
N LEU A 124 5.90 -0.84 -6.55
CA LEU A 124 5.17 -2.04 -6.11
C LEU A 124 4.02 -1.71 -5.16
N LEU A 125 4.22 -0.77 -4.23
CA LEU A 125 3.17 -0.34 -3.30
C LEU A 125 2.03 0.37 -4.05
N GLU A 126 2.36 1.25 -5.00
CA GLU A 126 1.35 1.94 -5.83
C GLU A 126 0.62 0.95 -6.77
N GLU A 127 1.31 -0.04 -7.32
CA GLU A 127 0.71 -1.12 -8.12
C GLU A 127 -0.26 -1.96 -7.26
N ASN A 128 0.14 -2.30 -6.04
CA ASN A 128 -0.70 -3.06 -5.12
C ASN A 128 -1.91 -2.26 -4.59
N LEU A 129 -1.89 -0.93 -4.66
CA LEU A 129 -3.05 -0.10 -4.32
C LEU A 129 -4.13 -0.08 -5.41
N LEU A 130 -3.83 -0.53 -6.62
CA LEU A 130 -4.81 -0.57 -7.70
C LEU A 130 -6.01 -1.46 -7.30
N PRO A 131 -7.25 -1.11 -7.67
CA PRO A 131 -8.45 -1.82 -7.24
C PRO A 131 -8.43 -3.34 -7.48
N GLN A 132 -7.77 -3.79 -8.56
CA GLN A 132 -7.64 -5.20 -8.90
C GLN A 132 -6.60 -5.96 -8.07
N ASN A 133 -5.66 -5.26 -7.41
CA ASN A 133 -4.54 -5.87 -6.71
C ASN A 133 -4.64 -5.75 -5.18
N ARG A 134 -5.38 -4.77 -4.67
CA ARG A 134 -5.33 -4.39 -3.26
C ARG A 134 -6.04 -5.33 -2.29
N TYR A 135 -6.91 -6.21 -2.79
CA TYR A 135 -7.66 -7.16 -1.97
C TYR A 135 -7.03 -8.54 -1.98
N TYR A 136 -6.90 -9.15 -0.81
CA TYR A 136 -6.33 -10.49 -0.65
C TYR A 136 -6.97 -11.22 0.52
N LEU A 137 -6.82 -12.55 0.56
CA LEU A 137 -7.21 -13.36 1.70
C LEU A 137 -6.03 -13.45 2.66
N TYR A 138 -6.26 -13.06 3.88
CA TYR A 138 -5.25 -13.12 4.93
C TYR A 138 -4.87 -14.56 5.25
N ASN A 139 -3.57 -14.83 5.27
CA ASN A 139 -3.04 -16.10 5.72
C ASN A 139 -2.03 -15.85 6.83
N PHE A 140 -2.26 -16.48 7.99
CA PHE A 140 -1.42 -16.30 9.18
C PHE A 140 0.07 -16.61 8.95
N LEU A 141 0.37 -17.51 8.00
CA LEU A 141 1.75 -17.97 7.74
C LEU A 141 2.36 -17.33 6.48
N PHE A 142 1.53 -16.96 5.49
CA PHE A 142 2.04 -16.64 4.16
C PHE A 142 1.63 -15.26 3.64
N ASP A 143 0.52 -14.69 4.15
CA ASP A 143 -0.02 -13.40 3.67
C ASP A 143 -0.53 -12.57 4.85
N ASN A 144 0.38 -11.94 5.58
CA ASN A 144 0.07 -11.08 6.72
C ASN A 144 0.85 -9.76 6.64
N CYS A 145 0.72 -8.88 7.63
CA CYS A 145 1.37 -7.57 7.63
C CYS A 145 2.92 -7.62 7.76
N THR A 146 3.51 -8.80 7.92
CA THR A 146 4.96 -8.99 8.11
C THR A 146 5.61 -9.87 7.04
N THR A 147 4.85 -10.47 6.13
CA THR A 147 5.37 -11.35 5.04
C THR A 147 5.26 -10.74 3.68
#